data_6709a7e958732d65f6faeccfac2a7a20
#
_entry.id   6709a7e958732d65f6faeccfac2a7a20
#
_cell.length_a   1.000
_cell.length_b   1.000
_cell.length_c   1.000
_cell.angle_alpha   90.00
_cell.angle_beta   90.00
_cell.angle_gamma   90.00
#
_symmetry.space_group_name_H-M   'P 1'
#
loop_
_entity.id
_entity.type
_entity.pdbx_description
1 polymer ?
#
loop_
_entity_poly.entity_id
_entity_poly.type
_entity_poly.pdbx_seq_one_letter_code
_entity_poly.pdbx_strand_id
1 'polypeptide(L)'
;MVLLALAGALILGACSSSGNGDASGPAETATTGPTASPGPRSAVVEATIEIGADPIGVAAGEGSVWVVNAEINARHGTVSRIDASSNEVEATIDVGRIPLEVAVGEDGVWVSNSGEDTVSRIDPSRDEVVETIDVCAAPEGLAVADGSVWVVCEDDGMVARIDPNSGEMGDPIDVGLQPRFVTAAFDDVWVSSYFDGTITRIDPKTDKAVAEITTDQGPQIMTEAGGLLWVSCTDTDSVQAIDPTTNEVVATVDTPVAPDGLAFDGTTLWVATEIGPELAGIDPRTQEIIAHVLVAEHGLINANQVMVFQEGSLWLPILDDGTVLRVAPPV
;
A
#
# COMPACT_ATOMS: atom_id res chain seq x y z
N MET A 1 -5.15 -10.26 -18.94
CA MET A 1 -6.35 -10.99 -18.45
C MET A 1 -6.18 -11.08 -16.94
N VAL A 2 -6.39 -9.93 -16.30
CA VAL A 2 -6.29 -9.80 -14.84
C VAL A 2 -7.50 -10.53 -14.27
N LEU A 3 -7.32 -11.67 -13.69
CA LEU A 3 -8.33 -12.37 -12.92
C LEU A 3 -7.75 -12.70 -11.56
N LEU A 4 -8.26 -11.96 -10.55
CA LEU A 4 -8.62 -12.52 -9.26
C LEU A 4 -8.15 -13.97 -9.05
N ALA A 5 -7.11 -14.15 -8.31
CA ALA A 5 -6.86 -15.40 -7.59
C ALA A 5 -7.60 -15.36 -6.24
N LEU A 6 -8.92 -15.52 -6.31
CA LEU A 6 -9.74 -15.91 -5.17
C LEU A 6 -9.85 -17.43 -5.20
N ALA A 7 -9.16 -18.14 -4.33
CA ALA A 7 -9.60 -19.40 -3.75
C ALA A 7 -8.51 -20.05 -2.90
N GLY A 8 -8.39 -19.67 -1.66
CA GLY A 8 -7.78 -20.47 -0.60
C GLY A 8 -8.87 -21.29 0.10
N ALA A 9 -8.98 -22.57 -0.18
CA ALA A 9 -9.96 -23.45 0.45
C ALA A 9 -9.59 -23.73 1.91
N LEU A 10 -10.48 -23.40 2.82
CA LEU A 10 -10.46 -23.80 4.22
C LEU A 10 -10.57 -25.32 4.34
N ILE A 11 -9.56 -25.99 4.85
CA ILE A 11 -9.67 -27.35 5.39
C ILE A 11 -9.57 -27.27 6.90
N LEU A 12 -10.72 -27.36 7.56
CA LEU A 12 -10.83 -27.55 8.99
C LEU A 12 -10.49 -29.02 9.34
N GLY A 13 -9.36 -29.23 9.97
CA GLY A 13 -8.97 -30.48 10.58
C GLY A 13 -8.97 -30.37 12.10
N ALA A 14 -10.06 -30.79 12.74
CA ALA A 14 -10.12 -30.94 14.19
C ALA A 14 -9.44 -32.25 14.59
N CYS A 15 -8.45 -32.21 15.46
CA CYS A 15 -8.00 -33.37 16.24
C CYS A 15 -7.92 -33.01 17.71
N SER A 16 -8.85 -33.58 18.47
CA SER A 16 -8.85 -33.65 19.92
C SER A 16 -7.94 -34.77 20.38
N SER A 17 -7.07 -34.55 21.35
CA SER A 17 -6.56 -35.62 22.22
C SER A 17 -6.36 -35.10 23.63
N SER A 18 -7.13 -35.67 24.53
CA SER A 18 -7.03 -35.59 25.97
C SER A 18 -5.86 -36.42 26.48
N GLY A 19 -5.09 -35.89 27.43
CA GLY A 19 -4.08 -36.65 28.19
C GLY A 19 -3.82 -35.99 29.53
N ASN A 20 -4.37 -36.58 30.60
CA ASN A 20 -4.05 -36.28 32.01
C ASN A 20 -2.66 -36.77 32.35
N GLY A 21 -1.90 -36.01 33.12
CA GLY A 21 -0.66 -36.45 33.77
C GLY A 21 -0.23 -35.46 34.85
N ASP A 22 -0.52 -35.81 36.10
CA ASP A 22 0.03 -35.20 37.30
C ASP A 22 1.55 -35.37 37.38
N ALA A 23 2.29 -34.33 37.71
CA ALA A 23 3.59 -34.45 38.39
C ALA A 23 3.99 -33.08 39.01
N SER A 24 4.09 -33.09 40.31
CA SER A 24 4.66 -32.07 41.21
C SER A 24 6.18 -31.92 41.00
N GLY A 25 6.65 -30.70 40.80
CA GLY A 25 8.08 -30.32 40.74
C GLY A 25 8.28 -28.87 41.25
N PRO A 26 9.49 -28.47 41.67
CA PRO A 26 9.72 -27.38 42.64
C PRO A 26 9.79 -25.99 42.01
N ALA A 27 9.59 -25.01 42.90
CA ALA A 27 9.57 -23.54 42.79
C ALA A 27 10.21 -22.92 41.51
N GLU A 28 9.36 -22.25 40.74
CA GLU A 28 9.74 -21.39 39.62
C GLU A 28 10.30 -20.06 40.14
N THR A 29 11.50 -19.76 39.68
CA THR A 29 12.03 -18.40 39.58
C THR A 29 11.13 -17.60 38.63
N ALA A 30 10.60 -16.47 39.10
CA ALA A 30 9.79 -15.56 38.29
C ALA A 30 10.61 -15.06 37.09
N THR A 31 10.42 -15.69 35.93
CA THR A 31 10.75 -15.10 34.63
C THR A 31 9.65 -14.09 34.32
N THR A 32 10.02 -12.84 34.15
CA THR A 32 9.12 -11.84 33.56
C THR A 32 8.73 -12.34 32.18
N GLY A 33 7.53 -12.85 32.07
CA GLY A 33 6.96 -13.27 30.78
C GLY A 33 6.80 -12.06 29.84
N PRO A 34 6.71 -12.31 28.54
CA PRO A 34 6.49 -11.24 27.56
C PRO A 34 5.25 -10.44 27.99
N THR A 35 5.39 -9.14 27.96
CA THR A 35 4.29 -8.19 28.21
C THR A 35 3.18 -8.54 27.21
N ALA A 36 2.00 -8.88 27.69
CA ALA A 36 0.87 -9.18 26.81
C ALA A 36 0.65 -8.00 25.88
N SER A 37 0.57 -8.25 24.58
CA SER A 37 0.17 -7.24 23.59
C SER A 37 -1.09 -6.53 24.08
N PRO A 38 -1.16 -5.20 23.95
CA PRO A 38 -2.37 -4.47 24.32
C PRO A 38 -3.55 -5.06 23.53
N GLY A 39 -4.66 -5.34 24.22
CA GLY A 39 -5.87 -5.81 23.56
C GLY A 39 -6.38 -4.80 22.54
N PRO A 40 -7.16 -5.24 21.53
CA PRO A 40 -7.62 -4.39 20.44
C PRO A 40 -8.40 -3.19 20.98
N ARG A 41 -8.08 -2.00 20.48
CA ARG A 41 -8.82 -0.76 20.71
C ARG A 41 -9.71 -0.50 19.52
N SER A 42 -10.88 0.10 19.72
CA SER A 42 -11.72 0.53 18.61
C SER A 42 -11.15 1.82 18.03
N ALA A 43 -11.01 1.86 16.70
CA ALA A 43 -10.71 3.10 15.99
C ALA A 43 -11.89 4.07 16.09
N VAL A 44 -11.59 5.34 16.01
CA VAL A 44 -12.62 6.37 15.80
C VAL A 44 -12.71 6.63 14.31
N VAL A 45 -13.76 6.10 13.66
CA VAL A 45 -14.11 6.49 12.30
C VAL A 45 -14.69 7.90 12.37
N GLU A 46 -13.97 8.88 11.85
CA GLU A 46 -14.36 10.29 11.85
C GLU A 46 -15.34 10.61 10.74
N ALA A 47 -15.16 9.96 9.58
CA ALA A 47 -16.04 10.08 8.44
C ALA A 47 -16.06 8.80 7.59
N THR A 48 -17.21 8.55 6.97
CA THR A 48 -17.37 7.60 5.86
C THR A 48 -17.82 8.40 4.65
N ILE A 49 -17.03 8.37 3.59
CA ILE A 49 -17.19 9.24 2.43
C ILE A 49 -17.56 8.34 1.25
N GLU A 50 -18.74 8.55 0.67
CA GLU A 50 -19.16 7.83 -0.53
C GLU A 50 -18.43 8.36 -1.76
N ILE A 51 -17.88 7.46 -2.57
CA ILE A 51 -17.13 7.74 -3.80
C ILE A 51 -17.60 6.83 -4.94
N GLY A 52 -16.76 6.55 -5.93
CA GLY A 52 -17.09 5.61 -7.01
C GLY A 52 -16.97 4.14 -6.59
N ALA A 53 -17.31 3.24 -7.50
CA ALA A 53 -17.21 1.81 -7.28
C ALA A 53 -15.78 1.29 -7.36
N ASP A 54 -15.51 0.22 -6.61
CA ASP A 54 -14.21 -0.46 -6.58
C ASP A 54 -13.04 0.51 -6.27
N PRO A 55 -13.05 1.30 -5.16
CA PRO A 55 -11.94 2.17 -4.82
C PRO A 55 -10.69 1.36 -4.42
N ILE A 56 -9.54 1.72 -4.99
CA ILE A 56 -8.28 0.99 -4.83
C ILE A 56 -7.16 1.93 -4.37
N GLY A 57 -6.48 2.60 -5.32
CA GLY A 57 -5.35 3.46 -5.04
C GLY A 57 -5.74 4.76 -4.34
N VAL A 58 -4.93 5.22 -3.41
CA VAL A 58 -5.12 6.49 -2.71
C VAL A 58 -3.80 7.24 -2.53
N ALA A 59 -3.83 8.53 -2.82
CA ALA A 59 -2.71 9.43 -2.54
C ALA A 59 -3.19 10.72 -1.89
N ALA A 60 -2.31 11.37 -1.15
CA ALA A 60 -2.59 12.65 -0.53
C ALA A 60 -1.62 13.73 -1.02
N GLY A 61 -2.14 14.92 -1.25
CA GLY A 61 -1.35 16.07 -1.64
C GLY A 61 -2.22 17.32 -1.88
N GLU A 62 -1.61 18.49 -1.73
CA GLU A 62 -2.26 19.78 -1.97
C GLU A 62 -3.57 20.02 -1.19
N GLY A 63 -3.67 19.47 0.04
CA GLY A 63 -4.87 19.58 0.87
C GLY A 63 -6.00 18.64 0.47
N SER A 64 -5.81 17.79 -0.52
CA SER A 64 -6.78 16.82 -1.02
C SER A 64 -6.31 15.38 -0.80
N VAL A 65 -7.28 14.47 -0.75
CA VAL A 65 -7.08 13.02 -0.88
C VAL A 65 -7.68 12.61 -2.23
N TRP A 66 -6.88 11.91 -3.01
CA TRP A 66 -7.22 11.44 -4.35
C TRP A 66 -7.41 9.94 -4.30
N VAL A 67 -8.55 9.45 -4.77
CA VAL A 67 -8.88 8.01 -4.70
C VAL A 67 -9.29 7.52 -6.07
N VAL A 68 -8.61 6.47 -6.51
CA VAL A 68 -8.95 5.77 -7.74
C VAL A 68 -10.16 4.89 -7.53
N ASN A 69 -11.14 4.99 -8.41
CA ASN A 69 -12.30 4.10 -8.50
C ASN A 69 -12.13 3.26 -9.77
N ALA A 70 -11.78 1.99 -9.62
CA ALA A 70 -11.44 1.12 -10.75
C ALA A 70 -12.62 0.82 -11.66
N GLU A 71 -13.85 0.78 -11.10
CA GLU A 71 -15.08 0.54 -11.85
C GLU A 71 -14.93 -0.62 -12.86
N ILE A 72 -14.46 -1.76 -12.39
CA ILE A 72 -13.95 -2.91 -13.17
C ILE A 72 -14.87 -3.31 -14.33
N ASN A 73 -16.18 -3.10 -14.19
CA ASN A 73 -17.18 -3.44 -15.20
C ASN A 73 -17.58 -2.26 -16.12
N ALA A 74 -17.02 -1.08 -15.90
CA ALA A 74 -17.29 0.12 -16.70
C ALA A 74 -16.35 0.23 -17.91
N ARG A 75 -16.58 1.26 -18.73
CA ARG A 75 -15.71 1.56 -19.88
C ARG A 75 -14.45 2.32 -19.48
N HIS A 76 -14.54 3.08 -18.41
CA HIS A 76 -13.49 3.86 -17.80
C HIS A 76 -13.76 3.90 -16.30
N GLY A 77 -12.74 4.09 -15.53
CA GLY A 77 -12.82 4.39 -14.12
C GLY A 77 -12.78 5.89 -13.87
N THR A 78 -12.78 6.24 -12.61
CA THR A 78 -12.75 7.64 -12.18
C THR A 78 -11.73 7.86 -11.07
N VAL A 79 -11.42 9.13 -10.81
CA VAL A 79 -10.69 9.57 -9.62
C VAL A 79 -11.56 10.52 -8.84
N SER A 80 -11.79 10.23 -7.56
CA SER A 80 -12.46 11.14 -6.64
C SER A 80 -11.43 12.02 -5.95
N ARG A 81 -11.64 13.36 -6.01
CA ARG A 81 -10.88 14.33 -5.23
C ARG A 81 -11.69 14.71 -3.99
N ILE A 82 -11.11 14.53 -2.82
CA ILE A 82 -11.74 14.81 -1.53
C ILE A 82 -10.95 15.89 -0.83
N ASP A 83 -11.63 16.97 -0.40
CA ASP A 83 -11.03 17.96 0.50
C ASP A 83 -10.79 17.34 1.88
N ALA A 84 -9.53 17.25 2.29
CA ALA A 84 -9.15 16.58 3.52
C ALA A 84 -9.64 17.28 4.79
N SER A 85 -10.02 18.55 4.72
CA SER A 85 -10.49 19.32 5.86
C SER A 85 -12.00 19.22 6.08
N SER A 86 -12.78 19.18 4.98
CA SER A 86 -14.25 19.14 5.01
C SER A 86 -14.84 17.75 4.84
N ASN A 87 -14.07 16.79 4.32
CA ASN A 87 -14.51 15.46 3.88
C ASN A 87 -15.49 15.49 2.70
N GLU A 88 -15.53 16.58 1.94
CA GLU A 88 -16.40 16.70 0.78
C GLU A 88 -15.69 16.22 -0.49
N VAL A 89 -16.40 15.45 -1.33
CA VAL A 89 -15.93 15.10 -2.67
C VAL A 89 -16.10 16.34 -3.54
N GLU A 90 -14.99 16.96 -3.93
CA GLU A 90 -14.99 18.19 -4.73
C GLU A 90 -15.13 17.91 -6.22
N ALA A 91 -14.53 16.78 -6.68
CA ALA A 91 -14.58 16.38 -8.08
C ALA A 91 -14.59 14.86 -8.24
N THR A 92 -15.19 14.40 -9.34
CA THR A 92 -15.06 13.04 -9.86
C THR A 92 -14.62 13.16 -11.32
N ILE A 93 -13.45 12.65 -11.64
CA ILE A 93 -12.74 12.89 -12.89
C ILE A 93 -12.64 11.57 -13.64
N ASP A 94 -13.17 11.53 -14.89
CA ASP A 94 -13.05 10.36 -15.77
C ASP A 94 -11.57 10.15 -16.16
N VAL A 95 -11.08 8.91 -16.03
CA VAL A 95 -9.74 8.48 -16.44
C VAL A 95 -9.83 7.26 -17.37
N GLY A 96 -8.73 6.58 -17.63
CA GLY A 96 -8.74 5.38 -18.47
C GLY A 96 -9.42 4.17 -17.80
N ARG A 97 -9.30 3.02 -18.43
CA ARG A 97 -9.96 1.78 -18.01
C ARG A 97 -9.13 1.05 -16.95
N ILE A 98 -9.82 0.54 -15.92
CA ILE A 98 -9.22 -0.17 -14.78
C ILE A 98 -8.03 0.64 -14.21
N PRO A 99 -8.27 1.88 -13.74
CA PRO A 99 -7.23 2.61 -13.06
C PRO A 99 -6.91 1.91 -11.73
N LEU A 100 -5.62 1.82 -11.36
CA LEU A 100 -5.19 1.09 -10.17
C LEU A 100 -4.52 2.00 -9.14
N GLU A 101 -3.62 2.87 -9.57
CA GLU A 101 -2.84 3.68 -8.63
C GLU A 101 -2.88 5.17 -9.01
N VAL A 102 -2.67 6.01 -8.00
CA VAL A 102 -2.59 7.46 -8.14
C VAL A 102 -1.38 8.01 -7.40
N ALA A 103 -0.65 8.93 -8.02
CA ALA A 103 0.47 9.63 -7.41
C ALA A 103 0.31 11.14 -7.57
N VAL A 104 0.59 11.89 -6.51
CA VAL A 104 0.54 13.37 -6.51
C VAL A 104 1.95 13.93 -6.59
N GLY A 105 2.19 14.81 -7.53
CA GLY A 105 3.45 15.52 -7.73
C GLY A 105 3.26 17.00 -8.01
N GLU A 106 4.35 17.77 -8.07
CA GLU A 106 4.30 19.21 -8.34
C GLU A 106 3.71 19.54 -9.72
N ASP A 107 3.83 18.60 -10.68
CA ASP A 107 3.39 18.79 -12.07
C ASP A 107 1.97 18.24 -12.35
N GLY A 108 1.28 17.72 -11.35
CA GLY A 108 -0.07 17.17 -11.48
C GLY A 108 -0.31 15.90 -10.70
N VAL A 109 -1.48 15.32 -10.92
CA VAL A 109 -1.89 14.03 -10.35
C VAL A 109 -1.87 12.98 -11.47
N TRP A 110 -1.21 11.87 -11.21
CA TRP A 110 -0.93 10.82 -12.19
C TRP A 110 -1.69 9.55 -11.84
N VAL A 111 -2.27 8.89 -12.83
CA VAL A 111 -3.12 7.71 -12.64
C VAL A 111 -2.73 6.64 -13.64
N SER A 112 -2.41 5.44 -13.15
CA SER A 112 -2.17 4.28 -14.01
C SER A 112 -3.48 3.66 -14.46
N ASN A 113 -3.65 3.42 -15.74
CA ASN A 113 -4.83 2.81 -16.35
C ASN A 113 -4.44 1.44 -16.91
N SER A 114 -4.45 0.42 -16.06
CA SER A 114 -3.97 -0.93 -16.37
C SER A 114 -4.74 -1.60 -17.51
N GLY A 115 -6.01 -1.25 -17.68
CA GLY A 115 -6.84 -1.81 -18.75
C GLY A 115 -6.63 -1.21 -20.14
N GLU A 116 -5.77 -0.19 -20.28
CA GLU A 116 -5.53 0.54 -21.53
C GLU A 116 -4.05 0.79 -21.82
N ASP A 117 -3.14 0.32 -20.93
CA ASP A 117 -1.70 0.52 -21.04
C ASP A 117 -1.32 2.01 -21.12
N THR A 118 -1.99 2.84 -20.32
CA THR A 118 -1.78 4.30 -20.30
C THR A 118 -1.60 4.85 -18.90
N VAL A 119 -1.04 6.06 -18.82
CA VAL A 119 -1.04 6.90 -17.63
C VAL A 119 -1.77 8.20 -17.95
N SER A 120 -2.75 8.58 -17.13
CA SER A 120 -3.45 9.85 -17.21
C SER A 120 -2.79 10.88 -16.32
N ARG A 121 -2.63 12.12 -16.81
CA ARG A 121 -2.24 13.28 -16.02
C ARG A 121 -3.42 14.20 -15.80
N ILE A 122 -3.73 14.49 -14.55
CA ILE A 122 -4.80 15.38 -14.12
C ILE A 122 -4.18 16.73 -13.69
N ASP A 123 -4.77 17.83 -14.15
CA ASP A 123 -4.50 19.16 -13.63
C ASP A 123 -5.40 19.41 -12.40
N PRO A 124 -4.84 19.46 -11.17
CA PRO A 124 -5.64 19.60 -9.94
C PRO A 124 -6.32 20.97 -9.78
N SER A 125 -5.91 21.96 -10.56
CA SER A 125 -6.56 23.29 -10.56
C SER A 125 -7.81 23.36 -11.44
N ARG A 126 -7.97 22.38 -12.33
CA ARG A 126 -9.07 22.31 -13.30
C ARG A 126 -9.95 21.08 -13.13
N ASP A 127 -9.49 20.10 -12.35
CA ASP A 127 -10.12 18.82 -12.17
C ASP A 127 -10.38 18.09 -13.51
N GLU A 128 -9.39 18.14 -14.41
CA GLU A 128 -9.49 17.58 -15.76
C GLU A 128 -8.23 16.77 -16.11
N VAL A 129 -8.41 15.67 -16.84
CA VAL A 129 -7.30 14.99 -17.52
C VAL A 129 -6.79 15.90 -18.64
N VAL A 130 -5.53 16.28 -18.57
CA VAL A 130 -4.87 17.16 -19.54
C VAL A 130 -3.98 16.42 -20.52
N GLU A 131 -3.61 15.18 -20.17
CA GLU A 131 -2.75 14.34 -21.00
C GLU A 131 -3.02 12.86 -20.71
N THR A 132 -2.90 12.02 -21.73
CA THR A 132 -2.89 10.56 -21.61
C THR A 132 -1.68 10.05 -22.38
N ILE A 133 -0.83 9.29 -21.70
CA ILE A 133 0.47 8.83 -22.20
C ILE A 133 0.40 7.31 -22.36
N ASP A 134 0.73 6.82 -23.56
CA ASP A 134 0.92 5.39 -23.79
C ASP A 134 2.17 4.93 -23.05
N VAL A 135 2.04 3.85 -22.27
CA VAL A 135 3.13 3.27 -21.49
C VAL A 135 3.26 1.77 -21.78
N CYS A 136 3.91 1.05 -20.90
CA CYS A 136 4.10 -0.39 -20.97
C CYS A 136 2.84 -1.19 -20.58
N ALA A 137 2.90 -2.51 -20.73
CA ALA A 137 1.75 -3.38 -20.48
C ALA A 137 1.39 -3.49 -19.00
N ALA A 138 0.10 -3.36 -18.70
CA ALA A 138 -0.49 -3.41 -17.38
C ALA A 138 0.21 -2.48 -16.36
N PRO A 139 0.16 -1.14 -16.56
CA PRO A 139 0.71 -0.21 -15.58
C PRO A 139 -0.04 -0.32 -14.25
N GLU A 140 0.70 -0.50 -13.15
CA GLU A 140 0.15 -0.64 -11.79
C GLU A 140 0.67 0.49 -10.89
N GLY A 141 1.72 0.26 -10.11
CA GLY A 141 2.26 1.25 -9.18
C GLY A 141 2.81 2.51 -9.84
N LEU A 142 2.59 3.65 -9.20
CA LEU A 142 3.11 4.96 -9.60
C LEU A 142 3.83 5.65 -8.45
N ALA A 143 4.93 6.34 -8.74
CA ALA A 143 5.58 7.25 -7.80
C ALA A 143 6.14 8.48 -8.52
N VAL A 144 6.22 9.60 -7.82
CA VAL A 144 6.90 10.80 -8.29
C VAL A 144 8.23 10.94 -7.55
N ALA A 145 9.33 10.93 -8.28
CA ALA A 145 10.67 11.05 -7.74
C ALA A 145 11.60 11.82 -8.68
N ASP A 146 12.45 12.68 -8.13
CA ASP A 146 13.46 13.46 -8.86
C ASP A 146 12.89 14.18 -10.12
N GLY A 147 11.69 14.78 -9.97
CA GLY A 147 11.00 15.50 -11.05
C GLY A 147 10.51 14.60 -12.20
N SER A 148 10.27 13.34 -11.95
CA SER A 148 9.78 12.36 -12.92
C SER A 148 8.72 11.46 -12.32
N VAL A 149 7.93 10.83 -13.19
CA VAL A 149 6.95 9.83 -12.79
C VAL A 149 7.50 8.45 -13.13
N TRP A 150 7.48 7.57 -12.15
CA TRP A 150 7.89 6.18 -12.30
C TRP A 150 6.65 5.31 -12.35
N VAL A 151 6.58 4.44 -13.35
CA VAL A 151 5.45 3.53 -13.58
C VAL A 151 5.92 2.09 -13.61
N VAL A 152 5.27 1.24 -12.84
CA VAL A 152 5.49 -0.20 -12.86
C VAL A 152 4.69 -0.82 -13.99
N CYS A 153 5.32 -1.72 -14.75
CA CYS A 153 4.77 -2.47 -15.87
C CYS A 153 4.66 -3.93 -15.46
N GLU A 154 3.51 -4.33 -14.90
CA GLU A 154 3.35 -5.65 -14.27
C GLU A 154 3.62 -6.80 -15.24
N ASP A 155 2.98 -6.78 -16.41
CA ASP A 155 3.09 -7.86 -17.42
C ASP A 155 4.47 -7.92 -18.11
N ASP A 156 5.19 -6.79 -18.15
CA ASP A 156 6.52 -6.70 -18.77
C ASP A 156 7.67 -6.98 -17.77
N GLY A 157 7.39 -7.00 -16.46
CA GLY A 157 8.42 -7.20 -15.43
C GLY A 157 9.39 -6.03 -15.29
N MET A 158 8.93 -4.80 -15.53
CA MET A 158 9.77 -3.62 -15.65
C MET A 158 9.20 -2.43 -14.88
N VAL A 159 10.07 -1.44 -14.65
CA VAL A 159 9.67 -0.08 -14.28
C VAL A 159 10.22 0.90 -15.31
N ALA A 160 9.44 1.91 -15.64
CA ALA A 160 9.84 2.96 -16.57
C ALA A 160 9.66 4.34 -15.95
N ARG A 161 10.44 5.30 -16.45
CA ARG A 161 10.39 6.70 -16.05
C ARG A 161 9.70 7.52 -17.14
N ILE A 162 8.77 8.38 -16.76
CA ILE A 162 8.10 9.34 -17.65
C ILE A 162 8.60 10.75 -17.31
N ASP A 163 9.04 11.49 -18.32
CA ASP A 163 9.31 12.92 -18.20
C ASP A 163 7.97 13.69 -18.19
N PRO A 164 7.61 14.38 -17.10
CA PRO A 164 6.31 15.05 -16.98
C PRO A 164 6.14 16.24 -17.94
N ASN A 165 7.22 16.75 -18.53
CA ASN A 165 7.16 17.90 -19.45
C ASN A 165 6.95 17.48 -20.91
N SER A 166 7.53 16.35 -21.32
CA SER A 166 7.44 15.85 -22.69
C SER A 166 6.43 14.72 -22.87
N GLY A 167 6.05 14.04 -21.76
CA GLY A 167 5.27 12.80 -21.82
C GLY A 167 6.06 11.61 -22.38
N GLU A 168 7.37 11.76 -22.60
CA GLU A 168 8.20 10.69 -23.14
C GLU A 168 8.58 9.69 -22.04
N MET A 169 8.43 8.40 -22.37
CA MET A 169 8.90 7.30 -21.53
C MET A 169 10.37 6.99 -21.82
N GLY A 170 11.17 6.90 -20.77
CA GLY A 170 12.58 6.49 -20.84
C GLY A 170 12.75 4.99 -21.10
N ASP A 171 14.01 4.55 -21.19
CA ASP A 171 14.32 3.13 -21.33
C ASP A 171 13.85 2.37 -20.07
N PRO A 172 13.07 1.27 -20.21
CA PRO A 172 12.59 0.51 -19.07
C PRO A 172 13.72 -0.26 -18.38
N ILE A 173 13.56 -0.45 -17.07
CA ILE A 173 14.50 -1.16 -16.21
C ILE A 173 13.85 -2.47 -15.77
N ASP A 174 14.54 -3.60 -15.98
CA ASP A 174 14.11 -4.91 -15.51
C ASP A 174 14.16 -4.97 -13.99
N VAL A 175 13.06 -5.36 -13.35
CA VAL A 175 12.91 -5.42 -11.89
C VAL A 175 12.37 -6.75 -11.38
N GLY A 176 12.20 -7.73 -12.27
CA GLY A 176 11.74 -9.08 -11.93
C GLY A 176 10.28 -9.35 -12.26
N LEU A 177 9.76 -10.44 -11.72
CA LEU A 177 8.44 -10.96 -12.07
C LEU A 177 7.32 -10.32 -11.24
N GLN A 178 6.31 -9.85 -11.96
CA GLN A 178 5.12 -9.23 -11.40
C GLN A 178 5.47 -8.11 -10.41
N PRO A 179 6.19 -7.07 -10.86
CA PRO A 179 6.38 -5.89 -10.04
C PRO A 179 5.01 -5.20 -9.86
N ARG A 180 4.74 -4.72 -8.65
CA ARG A 180 3.45 -4.13 -8.32
C ARG A 180 3.54 -2.69 -7.89
N PHE A 181 4.38 -2.41 -6.92
CA PHE A 181 4.45 -1.07 -6.34
C PHE A 181 5.82 -0.43 -6.52
N VAL A 182 5.80 0.88 -6.59
CA VAL A 182 6.99 1.72 -6.62
C VAL A 182 6.85 2.83 -5.58
N THR A 183 7.92 3.11 -4.86
CA THR A 183 7.96 4.14 -3.83
C THR A 183 9.24 4.96 -3.97
N ALA A 184 9.11 6.28 -3.79
CA ALA A 184 10.24 7.18 -3.66
C ALA A 184 10.62 7.32 -2.18
N ALA A 185 11.81 6.92 -1.80
CA ALA A 185 12.32 7.03 -0.44
C ALA A 185 13.86 7.15 -0.44
N PHE A 186 14.42 7.91 0.50
CA PHE A 186 15.89 8.05 0.68
C PHE A 186 16.64 8.49 -0.59
N ASP A 187 16.05 9.42 -1.36
CA ASP A 187 16.55 9.91 -2.66
C ASP A 187 16.66 8.84 -3.76
N ASP A 188 16.08 7.65 -3.57
CA ASP A 188 16.04 6.54 -4.52
C ASP A 188 14.60 6.09 -4.82
N VAL A 189 14.48 5.26 -5.84
CA VAL A 189 13.22 4.61 -6.23
C VAL A 189 13.31 3.12 -5.87
N TRP A 190 12.26 2.60 -5.26
CA TRP A 190 12.16 1.23 -4.77
C TRP A 190 10.97 0.55 -5.39
N VAL A 191 11.18 -0.63 -5.97
CA VAL A 191 10.15 -1.40 -6.67
C VAL A 191 10.01 -2.76 -6.02
N SER A 192 8.78 -3.14 -5.65
CA SER A 192 8.46 -4.48 -5.13
C SER A 192 8.09 -5.42 -6.26
N SER A 193 8.67 -6.63 -6.26
CA SER A 193 8.40 -7.71 -7.22
C SER A 193 7.77 -8.88 -6.50
N TYR A 194 6.44 -8.98 -6.63
CA TYR A 194 5.59 -9.84 -5.81
C TYR A 194 5.98 -11.32 -5.89
N PHE A 195 6.14 -11.88 -7.10
CA PHE A 195 6.44 -13.29 -7.25
C PHE A 195 7.89 -13.65 -6.95
N ASP A 196 8.83 -12.74 -7.19
CA ASP A 196 10.24 -13.00 -6.91
C ASP A 196 10.58 -12.84 -5.43
N GLY A 197 9.72 -12.15 -4.66
CA GLY A 197 10.01 -11.85 -3.25
C GLY A 197 11.21 -10.92 -3.12
N THR A 198 11.30 -9.89 -3.97
CA THR A 198 12.43 -8.96 -4.00
C THR A 198 11.99 -7.50 -4.03
N ILE A 199 12.88 -6.65 -3.55
CA ILE A 199 12.81 -5.19 -3.71
C ILE A 199 14.00 -4.74 -4.54
N THR A 200 13.75 -4.08 -5.67
CA THR A 200 14.79 -3.45 -6.49
C THR A 200 14.94 -1.99 -6.12
N ARG A 201 16.16 -1.57 -5.74
CA ARG A 201 16.53 -0.16 -5.51
C ARG A 201 17.15 0.43 -6.76
N ILE A 202 16.67 1.60 -7.18
CA ILE A 202 17.08 2.30 -8.40
C ILE A 202 17.55 3.70 -8.04
N ASP A 203 18.72 4.09 -8.55
CA ASP A 203 19.21 5.48 -8.51
C ASP A 203 18.52 6.29 -9.63
N PRO A 204 17.64 7.25 -9.30
CA PRO A 204 16.88 8.01 -10.29
C PRO A 204 17.73 8.98 -11.13
N LYS A 205 19.00 9.23 -10.74
CA LYS A 205 19.92 10.12 -11.47
C LYS A 205 20.64 9.39 -12.58
N THR A 206 20.71 8.04 -12.49
CA THR A 206 21.44 7.21 -13.46
C THR A 206 20.53 6.23 -14.17
N ASP A 207 19.27 6.10 -13.75
CA ASP A 207 18.26 5.15 -14.23
C ASP A 207 18.79 3.70 -14.17
N LYS A 208 19.44 3.34 -13.02
CA LYS A 208 20.01 2.01 -12.83
C LYS A 208 19.61 1.38 -11.52
N ALA A 209 19.30 0.09 -11.61
CA ALA A 209 19.23 -0.75 -10.42
C ALA A 209 20.60 -0.78 -9.71
N VAL A 210 20.62 -0.44 -8.42
CA VAL A 210 21.84 -0.36 -7.58
C VAL A 210 21.86 -1.44 -6.52
N ALA A 211 20.72 -2.04 -6.18
CA ALA A 211 20.61 -3.19 -5.30
C ALA A 211 19.34 -3.99 -5.60
N GLU A 212 19.40 -5.28 -5.28
CA GLU A 212 18.25 -6.18 -5.20
C GLU A 212 18.28 -6.83 -3.82
N ILE A 213 17.16 -6.74 -3.10
CA ILE A 213 17.02 -7.16 -1.72
C ILE A 213 15.96 -8.26 -1.66
N THR A 214 16.35 -9.45 -1.17
CA THR A 214 15.39 -10.53 -0.94
C THR A 214 14.58 -10.25 0.32
N THR A 215 13.27 -10.36 0.21
CA THR A 215 12.30 -10.21 1.29
C THR A 215 11.55 -11.53 1.54
N ASP A 216 10.61 -11.50 2.48
CA ASP A 216 9.59 -12.53 2.57
C ASP A 216 8.64 -12.48 1.34
N GLN A 217 7.80 -13.51 1.17
CA GLN A 217 6.99 -13.64 -0.04
C GLN A 217 5.83 -12.63 -0.11
N GLY A 218 5.54 -12.19 -1.32
CA GLY A 218 4.48 -11.26 -1.61
C GLY A 218 4.76 -9.82 -1.15
N PRO A 219 5.97 -9.24 -1.41
CA PRO A 219 6.20 -7.84 -1.10
C PRO A 219 5.30 -6.94 -1.93
N GLN A 220 4.64 -5.99 -1.26
CA GLN A 220 3.73 -5.05 -1.90
C GLN A 220 4.07 -3.60 -1.55
N ILE A 221 3.28 -2.99 -0.67
CA ILE A 221 3.38 -1.57 -0.33
C ILE A 221 4.65 -1.29 0.47
N MET A 222 5.29 -0.18 0.13
CA MET A 222 6.48 0.29 0.85
C MET A 222 6.27 1.71 1.36
N THR A 223 6.82 2.00 2.54
CA THR A 223 6.82 3.36 3.10
C THR A 223 8.06 3.62 3.97
N GLU A 224 8.48 4.88 4.03
CA GLU A 224 9.54 5.30 4.94
C GLU A 224 8.97 5.53 6.35
N ALA A 225 9.56 4.88 7.36
CA ALA A 225 9.27 5.18 8.75
C ALA A 225 10.50 4.95 9.65
N GLY A 226 10.80 5.91 10.51
CA GLY A 226 11.89 5.81 11.48
C GLY A 226 13.30 5.66 10.89
N GLY A 227 13.51 6.08 9.63
CA GLY A 227 14.78 5.98 8.92
C GLY A 227 15.01 4.62 8.24
N LEU A 228 14.00 3.77 8.17
CA LEU A 228 13.98 2.48 7.48
C LEU A 228 12.91 2.48 6.39
N LEU A 229 13.10 1.67 5.35
CA LEU A 229 12.05 1.34 4.39
C LEU A 229 11.30 0.11 4.90
N TRP A 230 10.00 0.26 5.08
CA TRP A 230 9.12 -0.81 5.50
C TRP A 230 8.35 -1.35 4.31
N VAL A 231 8.22 -2.67 4.23
CA VAL A 231 7.49 -3.37 3.17
C VAL A 231 6.53 -4.38 3.76
N SER A 232 5.29 -4.39 3.27
CA SER A 232 4.32 -5.45 3.58
C SER A 232 4.63 -6.69 2.75
N CYS A 233 4.63 -7.87 3.40
CA CYS A 233 4.84 -9.18 2.79
C CYS A 233 3.57 -10.01 2.98
N THR A 234 2.63 -9.87 2.04
CA THR A 234 1.25 -10.31 2.20
C THR A 234 1.13 -11.84 2.35
N ASP A 235 1.93 -12.60 1.61
CA ASP A 235 1.87 -14.07 1.61
C ASP A 235 2.47 -14.72 2.87
N THR A 236 3.18 -13.95 3.68
CA THR A 236 3.88 -14.44 4.89
C THR A 236 3.39 -13.79 6.18
N ASP A 237 2.32 -13.00 6.12
CA ASP A 237 1.73 -12.32 7.27
C ASP A 237 2.76 -11.49 8.05
N SER A 238 3.66 -10.78 7.34
CA SER A 238 4.75 -10.03 7.95
C SER A 238 4.95 -8.64 7.34
N VAL A 239 5.58 -7.77 8.09
CA VAL A 239 6.12 -6.49 7.60
C VAL A 239 7.60 -6.46 7.90
N GLN A 240 8.41 -6.16 6.90
CA GLN A 240 9.86 -6.13 7.01
C GLN A 240 10.41 -4.71 6.95
N ALA A 241 11.49 -4.46 7.69
CA ALA A 241 12.24 -3.22 7.66
C ALA A 241 13.58 -3.42 6.96
N ILE A 242 13.87 -2.57 6.00
CA ILE A 242 15.11 -2.55 5.22
C ILE A 242 15.93 -1.32 5.60
N ASP A 243 17.20 -1.51 5.94
CA ASP A 243 18.13 -0.39 6.15
C ASP A 243 18.62 0.12 4.78
N PRO A 244 18.30 1.38 4.40
CA PRO A 244 18.69 1.92 3.10
C PRO A 244 20.21 2.14 2.95
N THR A 245 20.97 2.07 4.04
CA THR A 245 22.45 2.24 3.99
C THR A 245 23.16 0.95 3.72
N THR A 246 22.60 -0.19 4.16
CA THR A 246 23.21 -1.53 3.99
C THR A 246 22.51 -2.36 2.92
N ASN A 247 21.27 -2.01 2.54
CA ASN A 247 20.38 -2.80 1.70
C ASN A 247 20.07 -4.19 2.29
N GLU A 248 19.94 -4.26 3.61
CA GLU A 248 19.65 -5.51 4.32
C GLU A 248 18.31 -5.40 5.05
N VAL A 249 17.57 -6.51 5.11
CA VAL A 249 16.42 -6.65 6.02
C VAL A 249 16.95 -6.70 7.45
N VAL A 250 16.55 -5.74 8.28
CA VAL A 250 17.03 -5.60 9.67
C VAL A 250 15.98 -5.99 10.70
N ALA A 251 14.72 -6.10 10.31
CA ALA A 251 13.63 -6.58 11.16
C ALA A 251 12.54 -7.25 10.34
N THR A 252 11.88 -8.21 11.00
CA THR A 252 10.61 -8.81 10.53
C THR A 252 9.63 -8.76 11.69
N VAL A 253 8.45 -8.22 11.46
CA VAL A 253 7.38 -8.11 12.44
C VAL A 253 6.20 -8.93 11.96
N ASP A 254 5.82 -9.97 12.70
CA ASP A 254 4.62 -10.75 12.41
C ASP A 254 3.38 -9.87 12.62
N THR A 255 2.50 -9.82 11.64
CA THR A 255 1.28 -9.02 11.64
C THR A 255 0.04 -9.91 11.57
N PRO A 256 -1.16 -9.36 11.78
CA PRO A 256 -2.38 -10.06 11.39
C PRO A 256 -2.38 -10.43 9.90
N VAL A 257 -3.24 -11.37 9.54
CA VAL A 257 -3.28 -12.03 8.21
C VAL A 257 -3.29 -11.03 7.06
N ALA A 258 -2.43 -11.28 6.07
CA ALA A 258 -2.32 -10.54 4.82
C ALA A 258 -2.16 -9.03 5.01
N PRO A 259 -1.02 -8.54 5.55
CA PRO A 259 -0.72 -7.12 5.60
C PRO A 259 -0.57 -6.57 4.19
N ASP A 260 -1.15 -5.39 3.95
CA ASP A 260 -1.07 -4.74 2.65
C ASP A 260 -0.75 -3.24 2.80
N GLY A 261 -1.73 -2.38 3.06
CA GLY A 261 -1.54 -0.95 3.17
C GLY A 261 -0.62 -0.52 4.31
N LEU A 262 0.32 0.38 4.03
CA LEU A 262 1.23 0.97 5.01
C LEU A 262 1.10 2.49 5.00
N ALA A 263 1.01 3.11 6.19
CA ALA A 263 1.08 4.56 6.33
C ALA A 263 1.82 4.95 7.61
N PHE A 264 2.61 6.00 7.55
CA PHE A 264 3.35 6.52 8.70
C PHE A 264 2.77 7.86 9.17
N ASP A 265 2.36 7.95 10.44
CA ASP A 265 1.79 9.16 11.04
C ASP A 265 2.83 10.12 11.65
N GLY A 266 4.11 9.83 11.48
CA GLY A 266 5.24 10.54 12.10
C GLY A 266 5.73 9.89 13.40
N THR A 267 5.01 8.94 13.95
CA THR A 267 5.35 8.21 15.19
C THR A 267 5.11 6.72 15.09
N THR A 268 4.03 6.31 14.47
CA THR A 268 3.55 4.93 14.34
C THR A 268 3.44 4.56 12.87
N LEU A 269 3.97 3.40 12.52
CA LEU A 269 3.71 2.76 11.23
C LEU A 269 2.41 1.97 11.37
N TRP A 270 1.40 2.37 10.61
CA TRP A 270 0.11 1.70 10.54
C TRP A 270 0.11 0.70 9.40
N VAL A 271 -0.42 -0.49 9.68
CA VAL A 271 -0.53 -1.61 8.76
C VAL A 271 -2.00 -1.99 8.63
N ALA A 272 -2.55 -1.92 7.44
CA ALA A 272 -3.87 -2.45 7.14
C ALA A 272 -3.76 -3.89 6.65
N THR A 273 -4.75 -4.72 6.96
CA THR A 273 -4.81 -6.12 6.53
C THR A 273 -5.90 -6.32 5.49
N GLU A 274 -5.65 -7.16 4.48
CA GLU A 274 -6.64 -7.49 3.45
C GLU A 274 -7.87 -8.19 4.01
N ILE A 275 -7.68 -9.03 5.02
CA ILE A 275 -8.70 -9.91 5.57
C ILE A 275 -9.05 -9.46 6.99
N GLY A 276 -10.01 -8.58 7.09
CA GLY A 276 -10.52 -8.14 8.37
C GLY A 276 -10.48 -6.62 8.57
N PRO A 277 -11.22 -6.10 9.54
CA PRO A 277 -11.28 -4.67 9.81
C PRO A 277 -10.19 -4.25 10.81
N GLU A 278 -8.97 -4.75 10.71
CA GLU A 278 -7.92 -4.53 11.71
C GLU A 278 -6.76 -3.70 11.16
N LEU A 279 -6.32 -2.71 11.95
CA LEU A 279 -5.07 -2.01 11.76
C LEU A 279 -4.11 -2.40 12.87
N ALA A 280 -2.87 -2.74 12.51
CA ALA A 280 -1.78 -2.87 13.47
C ALA A 280 -0.94 -1.60 13.48
N GLY A 281 -0.56 -1.13 14.66
CA GLY A 281 0.39 -0.02 14.84
C GLY A 281 1.74 -0.56 15.30
N ILE A 282 2.81 -0.25 14.56
CA ILE A 282 4.19 -0.63 14.86
C ILE A 282 4.97 0.62 15.28
N ASP A 283 5.72 0.56 16.37
CA ASP A 283 6.76 1.58 16.67
C ASP A 283 7.99 1.27 15.79
N PRO A 284 8.34 2.11 14.80
CA PRO A 284 9.44 1.82 13.88
C PRO A 284 10.83 1.83 14.54
N ARG A 285 10.94 2.36 15.77
CA ARG A 285 12.22 2.40 16.50
C ARG A 285 12.45 1.14 17.32
N THR A 286 11.38 0.56 17.91
CA THR A 286 11.45 -0.69 18.69
C THR A 286 11.12 -1.90 17.85
N GLN A 287 10.48 -1.70 16.69
CA GLN A 287 10.03 -2.75 15.78
C GLN A 287 9.02 -3.70 16.45
N GLU A 288 8.22 -3.17 17.37
CA GLU A 288 7.21 -3.91 18.09
C GLU A 288 5.80 -3.41 17.75
N ILE A 289 4.82 -4.31 17.72
CA ILE A 289 3.41 -3.93 17.62
C ILE A 289 2.99 -3.28 18.94
N ILE A 290 2.55 -2.04 18.87
CA ILE A 290 2.13 -1.22 20.00
C ILE A 290 0.61 -0.97 20.06
N ALA A 291 -0.09 -1.26 18.96
CA ALA A 291 -1.54 -1.09 18.88
C ALA A 291 -2.18 -2.13 17.96
N HIS A 292 -3.40 -2.54 18.33
CA HIS A 292 -4.34 -3.23 17.47
C HIS A 292 -5.64 -2.43 17.47
N VAL A 293 -6.13 -2.11 16.29
CA VAL A 293 -7.29 -1.23 16.12
C VAL A 293 -8.31 -1.91 15.24
N LEU A 294 -9.52 -2.10 15.78
CA LEU A 294 -10.64 -2.59 14.99
C LEU A 294 -11.33 -1.41 14.31
N VAL A 295 -11.34 -1.40 13.00
CA VAL A 295 -12.15 -0.49 12.19
C VAL A 295 -13.49 -1.19 11.96
N ALA A 296 -14.28 -1.33 13.04
CA ALA A 296 -15.44 -2.22 13.09
C ALA A 296 -16.59 -1.77 12.17
N GLU A 297 -17.36 -2.76 11.69
CA GLU A 297 -18.65 -2.67 11.00
C GLU A 297 -18.59 -2.25 9.53
N HIS A 298 -17.45 -2.05 8.95
CA HIS A 298 -17.29 -1.80 7.52
C HIS A 298 -16.85 -3.09 6.81
N GLY A 299 -17.15 -3.22 5.53
CA GLY A 299 -16.84 -4.40 4.73
C GLY A 299 -15.34 -4.77 4.75
N LEU A 300 -15.01 -5.85 4.10
CA LEU A 300 -13.63 -6.29 4.00
C LEU A 300 -12.79 -5.18 3.39
N ILE A 301 -11.71 -4.82 4.07
CA ILE A 301 -10.60 -4.11 3.45
C ILE A 301 -10.07 -5.13 2.44
N ASN A 302 -10.22 -4.89 1.14
CA ASN A 302 -9.87 -5.86 0.13
C ASN A 302 -8.47 -5.57 -0.44
N ALA A 303 -7.89 -6.60 -1.03
CA ALA A 303 -6.56 -6.67 -1.61
C ALA A 303 -6.18 -5.45 -2.47
N ASN A 304 -4.93 -5.03 -2.38
CA ASN A 304 -4.28 -3.90 -3.07
C ASN A 304 -4.64 -2.51 -2.51
N GLN A 305 -4.73 -2.38 -1.21
CA GLN A 305 -5.10 -1.10 -0.63
C GLN A 305 -3.92 -0.30 -0.14
N VAL A 306 -3.62 0.74 -0.88
CA VAL A 306 -2.81 1.85 -0.38
C VAL A 306 -3.60 2.58 0.71
N MET A 307 -2.93 2.93 1.78
CA MET A 307 -3.45 3.75 2.85
C MET A 307 -2.57 4.98 2.97
N VAL A 308 -3.16 6.15 3.21
CA VAL A 308 -2.38 7.38 3.41
C VAL A 308 -2.72 8.05 4.72
N PHE A 309 -1.74 8.79 5.26
CA PHE A 309 -1.95 9.65 6.42
C PHE A 309 -1.98 11.12 5.98
N GLN A 310 -3.10 11.79 6.23
CA GLN A 310 -3.31 13.19 5.86
C GLN A 310 -4.20 13.89 6.90
N GLU A 311 -3.87 15.14 7.25
CA GLU A 311 -4.63 15.96 8.19
C GLU A 311 -4.92 15.25 9.53
N GLY A 312 -3.92 14.51 10.06
CA GLY A 312 -4.01 13.82 11.35
C GLY A 312 -4.82 12.53 11.36
N SER A 313 -5.26 12.03 10.21
CA SER A 313 -6.09 10.84 10.07
C SER A 313 -5.54 9.90 8.99
N LEU A 314 -5.83 8.61 9.16
CA LEU A 314 -5.63 7.59 8.14
C LEU A 314 -6.83 7.61 7.17
N TRP A 315 -6.57 7.45 5.90
CA TRP A 315 -7.57 7.38 4.84
C TRP A 315 -7.49 6.02 4.17
N LEU A 316 -8.58 5.26 4.26
CA LEU A 316 -8.65 3.88 3.81
C LEU A 316 -9.79 3.72 2.80
N PRO A 317 -9.50 3.42 1.54
CA PRO A 317 -10.53 2.98 0.60
C PRO A 317 -11.14 1.66 1.03
N ILE A 318 -12.46 1.49 0.90
CA ILE A 318 -13.19 0.25 1.19
C ILE A 318 -13.83 -0.23 -0.09
N LEU A 319 -13.22 -1.23 -0.71
CA LEU A 319 -13.56 -1.69 -2.05
C LEU A 319 -15.04 -2.07 -2.17
N ASP A 320 -15.52 -2.95 -1.29
CA ASP A 320 -16.87 -3.53 -1.38
C ASP A 320 -17.98 -2.50 -1.15
N ASP A 321 -17.69 -1.43 -0.40
CA ASP A 321 -18.68 -0.43 -0.01
C ASP A 321 -18.67 0.81 -0.93
N GLY A 322 -17.64 1.00 -1.77
CA GLY A 322 -17.49 2.19 -2.58
C GLY A 322 -17.27 3.45 -1.73
N THR A 323 -16.55 3.31 -0.63
CA THR A 323 -16.33 4.39 0.34
C THR A 323 -14.86 4.57 0.69
N VAL A 324 -14.55 5.72 1.26
CA VAL A 324 -13.29 5.97 1.97
C VAL A 324 -13.60 6.23 3.43
N LEU A 325 -12.89 5.55 4.31
CA LEU A 325 -12.92 5.85 5.74
C LEU A 325 -11.83 6.84 6.11
N ARG A 326 -12.21 7.86 6.87
CA ARG A 326 -11.28 8.70 7.61
C ARG A 326 -11.24 8.20 9.06
N VAL A 327 -10.05 7.79 9.51
CA VAL A 327 -9.87 7.12 10.80
C VAL A 327 -8.84 7.88 11.63
N ALA A 328 -9.23 8.33 12.82
CA ALA A 328 -8.29 8.88 13.78
C ALA A 328 -7.43 7.75 14.36
N PRO A 329 -6.09 7.84 14.27
CA PRO A 329 -5.23 6.93 14.99
C PRO A 329 -5.53 6.97 16.49
N PRO A 330 -5.58 5.83 17.19
CA PRO A 330 -5.76 5.84 18.64
C PRO A 330 -4.54 6.47 19.32
N VAL A 331 -4.80 7.41 20.23
CA VAL A 331 -3.78 8.12 21.03
C VAL A 331 -3.24 7.21 22.14
#